data_26bd20b461ccecb6b95002beb45058f2
#
_entry.id   26bd20b461ccecb6b95002beb45058f2
#
_cell.length_a   1.000
_cell.length_b   1.000
_cell.length_c   1.000
_cell.angle_alpha   90.00
_cell.angle_beta   90.00
_cell.angle_gamma   90.00
#
_symmetry.space_group_name_H-M   'P 1'
#
loop_
_entity.id
_entity.type
_entity.pdbx_description
1 polymer ?
#
loop_
_entity_poly.entity_id
_entity_poly.type
_entity_poly.pdbx_seq_one_letter_code
_entity_poly.pdbx_strand_id
1 'polypeptide(L)'
;SEREHLALSALLVAMPEPVLSLDTKGRVELANPASCLLFGQSQAKLRNHPVAQLIADFNVQRWLESNPQETHAEHVVVNGQNYLLEVTPVYLEGEHNERVLTGAVAMLRSTVRMGRQLQTMTSQDTSAFSQILAVGPKMRHVVEQARKLAMLSAPLLIVGDTGTGKDLLAHACHLASPRAGKPYLALNCGSIPRTRSRASCLARAAGKEGLLRAGQRRLGAAG
;
A
#
# COMPACT_ATOMS: atom_id res chain seq x y z
N SER A 1 -4.99 26.20 20.91
CA SER A 1 -6.11 27.15 20.84
C SER A 1 -7.31 26.54 20.12
N GLU A 2 -8.52 27.02 20.35
CA GLU A 2 -9.74 26.51 19.69
C GLU A 2 -9.65 26.52 18.17
N ARG A 3 -8.96 27.51 17.57
CA ARG A 3 -8.76 27.60 16.12
C ARG A 3 -7.91 26.46 15.56
N GLU A 4 -6.90 26.01 16.28
CA GLU A 4 -6.05 24.89 15.88
C GLU A 4 -6.82 23.56 15.96
N HIS A 5 -7.66 23.40 16.99
CA HIS A 5 -8.54 22.25 17.12
C HIS A 5 -9.56 22.16 15.98
N LEU A 6 -10.16 23.29 15.61
CA LEU A 6 -11.09 23.38 14.49
C LEU A 6 -10.41 23.09 13.15
N ALA A 7 -9.19 23.60 12.94
CA ALA A 7 -8.43 23.34 11.73
C ALA A 7 -8.04 21.86 11.58
N LEU A 8 -7.56 21.23 12.66
CA LEU A 8 -7.23 19.80 12.67
C LEU A 8 -8.46 18.93 12.44
N SER A 9 -9.60 19.28 13.05
CA SER A 9 -10.86 18.58 12.84
C SER A 9 -11.34 18.72 11.40
N ALA A 10 -11.21 19.90 10.80
CA ALA A 10 -11.59 20.13 9.41
C ALA A 10 -10.72 19.32 8.43
N LEU A 11 -9.41 19.19 8.72
CA LEU A 11 -8.52 18.35 7.92
C LEU A 11 -8.93 16.87 7.96
N LEU A 12 -9.23 16.34 9.13
CA LEU A 12 -9.70 14.95 9.28
C LEU A 12 -11.03 14.71 8.54
N VAL A 13 -11.95 15.67 8.61
CA VAL A 13 -13.25 15.58 7.90
C VAL A 13 -13.06 15.63 6.38
N ALA A 14 -12.12 16.42 5.89
CA ALA A 14 -11.84 16.57 4.46
C ALA A 14 -11.05 15.40 3.86
N MET A 15 -10.44 14.54 4.67
CA MET A 15 -9.68 13.38 4.18
C MET A 15 -10.60 12.34 3.52
N PRO A 16 -10.34 11.97 2.24
CA PRO A 16 -11.18 11.02 1.53
C PRO A 16 -10.92 9.56 1.93
N GLU A 17 -9.74 9.28 2.52
CA GLU A 17 -9.40 7.95 3.03
C GLU A 17 -9.91 7.77 4.47
N PRO A 18 -10.34 6.54 4.84
CA PRO A 18 -10.65 6.18 6.21
C PRO A 18 -9.43 6.34 7.13
N VAL A 19 -9.55 7.15 8.18
CA VAL A 19 -8.53 7.39 9.20
C VAL A 19 -9.12 7.16 10.57
N LEU A 20 -8.39 6.41 11.39
CA LEU A 20 -8.69 6.15 12.80
C LEU A 20 -7.51 6.61 13.66
N SER A 21 -7.79 7.34 14.74
CA SER A 21 -6.83 7.52 15.84
C SER A 21 -7.09 6.43 16.89
N LEU A 22 -6.01 5.80 17.35
CA LEU A 22 -6.05 4.69 18.30
C LEU A 22 -5.26 5.03 19.55
N ASP A 23 -5.75 4.59 20.69
CA ASP A 23 -5.02 4.62 21.95
C ASP A 23 -3.94 3.53 22.02
N THR A 24 -3.16 3.50 23.11
CA THR A 24 -2.09 2.50 23.33
C THR A 24 -2.60 1.06 23.45
N LYS A 25 -3.89 0.86 23.64
CA LYS A 25 -4.56 -0.46 23.69
C LYS A 25 -5.19 -0.86 22.37
N GLY A 26 -5.02 -0.05 21.31
CA GLY A 26 -5.62 -0.29 20.00
C GLY A 26 -7.13 -0.04 19.96
N ARG A 27 -7.66 0.83 20.84
CA ARG A 27 -9.05 1.27 20.82
C ARG A 27 -9.18 2.57 20.02
N VAL A 28 -10.28 2.70 19.30
CA VAL A 28 -10.55 3.89 18.50
C VAL A 28 -10.86 5.08 19.40
N GLU A 29 -10.10 6.16 19.26
CA GLU A 29 -10.36 7.46 19.90
C GLU A 29 -11.15 8.38 18.99
N LEU A 30 -10.73 8.48 17.74
CA LEU A 30 -11.34 9.30 16.71
C LEU A 30 -11.47 8.51 15.40
N ALA A 31 -12.54 8.79 14.68
CA ALA A 31 -12.80 8.25 13.34
C ALA A 31 -13.30 9.37 12.44
N ASN A 32 -12.71 9.51 11.25
CA ASN A 32 -13.19 10.49 10.28
C ASN A 32 -14.47 9.98 9.58
N PRO A 33 -15.19 10.84 8.84
CA PRO A 33 -16.41 10.45 8.13
C PRO A 33 -16.22 9.29 7.17
N ALA A 34 -15.07 9.20 6.48
CA ALA A 34 -14.76 8.09 5.57
C ALA A 34 -14.67 6.75 6.32
N SER A 35 -14.11 6.73 7.54
CA SER A 35 -14.11 5.54 8.42
C SER A 35 -15.52 5.14 8.84
N CYS A 36 -16.35 6.11 9.21
CA CYS A 36 -17.74 5.86 9.58
C CYS A 36 -18.53 5.22 8.43
N LEU A 37 -18.31 5.69 7.21
CA LEU A 37 -18.90 5.10 5.99
C LEU A 37 -18.40 3.69 5.75
N LEU A 38 -17.09 3.46 5.85
CA LEU A 38 -16.49 2.15 5.60
C LEU A 38 -17.02 1.08 6.57
N PHE A 39 -17.09 1.41 7.85
CA PHE A 39 -17.52 0.47 8.89
C PHE A 39 -19.04 0.48 9.12
N GLY A 40 -19.79 1.36 8.47
CA GLY A 40 -21.23 1.48 8.62
C GLY A 40 -21.68 1.87 10.04
N GLN A 41 -20.83 2.60 10.76
CA GLN A 41 -21.07 2.98 12.15
C GLN A 41 -20.82 4.48 12.37
N SER A 42 -21.55 5.09 13.30
CA SER A 42 -21.30 6.47 13.71
C SER A 42 -19.98 6.58 14.50
N GLN A 43 -19.39 7.78 14.55
CA GLN A 43 -18.20 8.04 15.34
C GLN A 43 -18.41 7.68 16.83
N ALA A 44 -19.59 7.95 17.37
CA ALA A 44 -19.91 7.63 18.76
C ALA A 44 -19.89 6.11 19.03
N LYS A 45 -20.31 5.30 18.06
CA LYS A 45 -20.26 3.83 18.17
C LYS A 45 -18.86 3.29 17.97
N LEU A 46 -18.07 3.89 17.08
CA LEU A 46 -16.68 3.48 16.83
C LEU A 46 -15.77 3.83 18.00
N ARG A 47 -16.07 4.91 18.72
CA ARG A 47 -15.26 5.35 19.86
C ARG A 47 -15.16 4.27 20.92
N ASN A 48 -13.95 4.05 21.40
CA ASN A 48 -13.61 3.02 22.39
C ASN A 48 -13.78 1.57 21.89
N HIS A 49 -14.06 1.38 20.60
CA HIS A 49 -14.15 0.05 20.00
C HIS A 49 -12.75 -0.51 19.74
N PRO A 50 -12.49 -1.79 20.06
CA PRO A 50 -11.20 -2.40 19.68
C PRO A 50 -11.07 -2.47 18.18
N VAL A 51 -9.99 -1.91 17.61
CA VAL A 51 -9.76 -1.92 16.16
C VAL A 51 -9.62 -3.34 15.60
N ALA A 52 -9.21 -4.31 16.42
CA ALA A 52 -9.14 -5.73 16.05
C ALA A 52 -10.50 -6.33 15.64
N GLN A 53 -11.62 -5.76 16.10
CA GLN A 53 -12.96 -6.17 15.67
C GLN A 53 -13.37 -5.55 14.33
N LEU A 54 -12.73 -4.46 13.94
CA LEU A 54 -12.97 -3.78 12.67
C LEU A 54 -12.03 -4.30 11.58
N ILE A 55 -10.79 -4.59 11.95
CA ILE A 55 -9.72 -5.05 11.05
C ILE A 55 -9.06 -6.27 11.69
N ALA A 56 -9.51 -7.46 11.31
CA ALA A 56 -9.06 -8.71 11.92
C ALA A 56 -7.69 -9.19 11.41
N ASP A 57 -7.28 -8.76 10.22
CA ASP A 57 -6.09 -9.26 9.53
C ASP A 57 -4.77 -8.78 10.15
N PHE A 58 -4.79 -7.74 10.99
CA PHE A 58 -3.62 -7.19 11.66
C PHE A 58 -3.87 -6.93 13.13
N ASN A 59 -3.01 -7.47 13.98
CA ASN A 59 -3.11 -7.26 15.43
C ASN A 59 -2.40 -5.97 15.86
N VAL A 60 -3.12 -4.86 15.79
CA VAL A 60 -2.61 -3.53 16.13
C VAL A 60 -2.17 -3.45 17.59
N GLN A 61 -2.90 -4.08 18.52
CA GLN A 61 -2.56 -4.06 19.94
C GLN A 61 -1.18 -4.67 20.19
N ARG A 62 -0.94 -5.87 19.68
CA ARG A 62 0.36 -6.54 19.81
C ARG A 62 1.48 -5.75 19.14
N TRP A 63 1.19 -5.09 18.03
CA TRP A 63 2.16 -4.23 17.37
C TRP A 63 2.51 -3.02 18.23
N LEU A 64 1.53 -2.34 18.86
CA LEU A 64 1.75 -1.24 19.79
C LEU A 64 2.56 -1.66 21.02
N GLU A 65 2.29 -2.85 21.57
CA GLU A 65 3.04 -3.42 22.69
C GLU A 65 4.53 -3.66 22.37
N SER A 66 4.89 -3.79 21.10
CA SER A 66 6.29 -3.93 20.65
C SER A 66 7.06 -2.61 20.59
N ASN A 67 6.46 -1.48 20.97
CA ASN A 67 7.06 -0.14 20.91
C ASN A 67 7.56 0.22 19.49
N PRO A 68 6.68 0.19 18.48
CA PRO A 68 7.08 0.40 17.09
C PRO A 68 7.64 1.80 16.87
N GLN A 69 8.71 1.92 16.11
CA GLN A 69 9.34 3.20 15.79
C GLN A 69 8.98 3.72 14.38
N GLU A 70 8.48 2.84 13.53
CA GLU A 70 8.20 3.12 12.12
C GLU A 70 6.75 2.76 11.77
N THR A 71 6.27 3.37 10.69
CA THR A 71 4.98 3.02 10.10
C THR A 71 4.99 1.58 9.62
N HIS A 72 3.98 0.82 9.99
CA HIS A 72 3.72 -0.52 9.46
C HIS A 72 2.66 -0.46 8.36
N ALA A 73 2.90 -1.19 7.27
CA ALA A 73 1.96 -1.32 6.18
C ALA A 73 1.59 -2.79 5.98
N GLU A 74 0.29 -3.08 5.96
CA GLU A 74 -0.24 -4.43 5.81
C GLU A 74 -1.43 -4.42 4.85
N HIS A 75 -1.55 -5.48 4.06
CA HIS A 75 -2.72 -5.69 3.22
C HIS A 75 -3.85 -6.33 4.05
N VAL A 76 -5.00 -5.69 4.08
CA VAL A 76 -6.16 -6.14 4.86
C VAL A 76 -7.41 -6.20 3.99
N VAL A 77 -8.38 -6.99 4.42
CA VAL A 77 -9.70 -7.07 3.79
C VAL A 77 -10.74 -6.51 4.75
N VAL A 78 -11.47 -5.50 4.31
CA VAL A 78 -12.57 -4.89 5.07
C VAL A 78 -13.82 -4.93 4.19
N ASN A 79 -14.90 -5.49 4.71
CA ASN A 79 -16.18 -5.65 3.98
C ASN A 79 -15.99 -6.29 2.58
N GLY A 80 -15.10 -7.29 2.47
CA GLY A 80 -14.81 -7.98 1.21
C GLY A 80 -13.98 -7.19 0.20
N GLN A 81 -13.52 -5.98 0.54
CA GLN A 81 -12.66 -5.15 -0.29
C GLN A 81 -11.24 -5.10 0.23
N ASN A 82 -10.28 -4.98 -0.67
CA ASN A 82 -8.87 -4.93 -0.36
C ASN A 82 -8.42 -3.51 -0.05
N TYR A 83 -7.73 -3.35 1.08
CA TYR A 83 -7.13 -2.09 1.51
C TYR A 83 -5.67 -2.28 1.88
N LEU A 84 -4.87 -1.23 1.71
CA LEU A 84 -3.58 -1.10 2.35
C LEU A 84 -3.80 -0.37 3.67
N LEU A 85 -3.56 -1.07 4.78
CA LEU A 85 -3.57 -0.49 6.12
C LEU A 85 -2.16 0.05 6.41
N GLU A 86 -2.06 1.34 6.67
CA GLU A 86 -0.86 1.98 7.18
C GLU A 86 -1.11 2.40 8.63
N VAL A 87 -0.29 1.90 9.55
CA VAL A 87 -0.37 2.25 10.98
C VAL A 87 0.91 2.96 11.39
N THR A 88 0.77 4.20 11.82
CA THR A 88 1.88 5.06 12.24
C THR A 88 1.81 5.28 13.74
N PRO A 89 2.88 4.96 14.51
CA PRO A 89 2.89 5.19 15.94
C PRO A 89 2.98 6.69 16.23
N VAL A 90 2.29 7.14 17.27
CA VAL A 90 2.30 8.53 17.72
C VAL A 90 3.04 8.62 19.05
N TYR A 91 4.11 9.41 19.06
CA TYR A 91 4.92 9.68 20.24
C TYR A 91 4.78 11.14 20.64
N LEU A 92 4.67 11.39 21.94
CA LEU A 92 4.82 12.72 22.52
C LEU A 92 6.12 12.81 23.29
N GLU A 93 6.72 14.00 23.31
CA GLU A 93 7.88 14.29 24.12
C GLU A 93 7.43 14.56 25.56
N GLY A 94 7.95 13.77 26.49
CA GLY A 94 7.75 13.94 27.93
C GLY A 94 8.72 14.97 28.52
N GLU A 95 8.57 15.28 29.82
CA GLU A 95 9.32 16.33 30.53
C GLU A 95 10.84 16.14 30.56
N HIS A 96 11.35 14.95 30.29
CA HIS A 96 12.80 14.62 30.31
C HIS A 96 13.34 14.20 28.95
N ASN A 97 12.78 14.74 27.85
CA ASN A 97 13.15 14.34 26.47
C ASN A 97 12.87 12.85 26.17
N GLU A 98 12.05 12.20 26.98
CA GLU A 98 11.59 10.83 26.73
C GLU A 98 10.46 10.84 25.71
N ARG A 99 10.53 9.93 24.74
CA ARG A 99 9.45 9.74 23.77
C ARG A 99 8.47 8.69 24.32
N VAL A 100 7.26 9.13 24.62
CA VAL A 100 6.20 8.28 25.16
C VAL A 100 5.22 7.94 24.06
N LEU A 101 5.01 6.65 23.81
CA LEU A 101 3.97 6.19 22.87
C LEU A 101 2.59 6.52 23.43
N THR A 102 1.81 7.29 22.69
CA THR A 102 0.45 7.69 23.08
C THR A 102 -0.64 6.98 22.30
N GLY A 103 -0.29 6.32 21.21
CA GLY A 103 -1.23 5.60 20.37
C GLY A 103 -0.72 5.45 18.95
N ALA A 104 -1.63 5.36 18.01
CA ALA A 104 -1.32 5.27 16.59
C ALA A 104 -2.40 5.92 15.72
N VAL A 105 -2.02 6.25 14.49
CA VAL A 105 -2.96 6.62 13.43
C VAL A 105 -3.00 5.49 12.41
N ALA A 106 -4.18 4.96 12.16
CA ALA A 106 -4.43 3.94 11.15
C ALA A 106 -5.13 4.58 9.95
N MET A 107 -4.58 4.40 8.76
CA MET A 107 -5.15 4.85 7.49
C MET A 107 -5.40 3.65 6.58
N LEU A 108 -6.56 3.61 5.95
CA LEU A 108 -6.95 2.59 5.00
C LEU A 108 -6.99 3.19 3.59
N ARG A 109 -6.11 2.72 2.71
CA ARG A 109 -6.10 3.13 1.30
C ARG A 109 -6.73 2.06 0.43
N SER A 110 -7.76 2.42 -0.32
CA SER A 110 -8.35 1.51 -1.30
C SER A 110 -7.36 1.21 -2.42
N THR A 111 -7.06 -0.08 -2.65
CA THR A 111 -6.17 -0.50 -3.73
C THR A 111 -6.77 -0.20 -5.11
N VAL A 112 -8.09 -0.22 -5.24
CA VAL A 112 -8.82 0.17 -6.46
C VAL A 112 -8.64 1.66 -6.75
N ARG A 113 -8.73 2.51 -5.72
CA ARG A 113 -8.59 3.96 -5.86
C ARG A 113 -7.15 4.35 -6.19
N MET A 114 -6.16 3.69 -5.57
CA MET A 114 -4.74 3.87 -5.90
C MET A 114 -4.46 3.52 -7.36
N GLY A 115 -5.01 2.42 -7.87
CA GLY A 115 -4.90 2.03 -9.27
C GLY A 115 -5.51 3.08 -10.22
N ARG A 116 -6.67 3.65 -9.87
CA ARG A 116 -7.30 4.72 -10.67
C ARG A 116 -6.51 6.03 -10.66
N GLN A 117 -5.93 6.43 -9.53
CA GLN A 117 -5.10 7.64 -9.45
C GLN A 117 -3.84 7.51 -10.30
N LEU A 118 -3.20 6.35 -10.31
CA LEU A 118 -2.08 6.05 -11.19
C LEU A 118 -2.50 6.08 -12.67
N GLN A 119 -3.69 5.57 -13.01
CA GLN A 119 -4.25 5.63 -14.36
C GLN A 119 -4.56 7.07 -14.82
N THR A 120 -5.11 7.94 -13.95
CA THR A 120 -5.39 9.32 -14.32
C THR A 120 -4.12 10.17 -14.50
N MET A 121 -3.04 9.85 -13.82
CA MET A 121 -1.73 10.49 -14.06
C MET A 121 -1.07 10.02 -15.36
N THR A 122 -1.43 8.83 -15.87
CA THR A 122 -0.89 8.23 -17.08
C THR A 122 -1.78 8.41 -18.32
N SER A 123 -2.99 8.93 -18.19
CA SER A 123 -3.97 9.03 -19.30
C SER A 123 -3.69 10.15 -20.31
N GLN A 124 -2.52 10.78 -20.27
CA GLN A 124 -2.13 11.78 -21.28
C GLN A 124 -1.19 11.26 -22.39
N ASP A 125 -0.87 9.97 -22.43
CA ASP A 125 0.02 9.49 -23.50
C ASP A 125 -0.40 8.16 -24.13
N THR A 126 -0.46 8.18 -25.43
CA THR A 126 -1.12 7.27 -26.36
C THR A 126 -0.51 5.88 -26.52
N SER A 127 0.53 5.52 -25.79
CA SER A 127 1.01 4.14 -25.73
C SER A 127 1.63 3.82 -24.37
N ALA A 128 1.25 2.68 -23.81
CA ALA A 128 1.75 2.19 -22.51
C ALA A 128 3.30 2.12 -22.42
N PHE A 129 3.98 2.04 -23.57
CA PHE A 129 5.42 1.93 -23.68
C PHE A 129 6.12 3.22 -24.16
N SER A 130 5.38 4.31 -24.39
CA SER A 130 5.96 5.57 -24.91
C SER A 130 6.91 6.26 -23.93
N GLN A 131 6.71 6.05 -22.64
CA GLN A 131 7.55 6.58 -21.58
C GLN A 131 8.90 5.83 -21.40
N ILE A 132 9.05 4.69 -22.09
CA ILE A 132 10.26 3.90 -22.02
C ILE A 132 11.23 4.38 -23.08
N LEU A 133 12.32 5.03 -22.65
CA LEU A 133 13.39 5.48 -23.53
C LEU A 133 14.20 4.26 -24.04
N ALA A 134 13.75 3.66 -25.13
CA ALA A 134 14.39 2.53 -25.78
C ALA A 134 15.39 3.02 -26.84
N VAL A 135 16.49 3.64 -26.44
CA VAL A 135 17.48 4.23 -27.36
C VAL A 135 18.31 3.16 -28.07
N GLY A 136 18.64 2.08 -27.37
CA GLY A 136 19.48 1.00 -27.93
C GLY A 136 18.68 -0.14 -28.58
N PRO A 137 19.29 -0.87 -29.55
CA PRO A 137 18.61 -1.97 -30.24
C PRO A 137 18.19 -3.11 -29.29
N LYS A 138 19.01 -3.40 -28.27
CA LYS A 138 18.71 -4.40 -27.24
C LYS A 138 17.44 -4.01 -26.43
N MET A 139 17.32 -2.75 -26.03
CA MET A 139 16.17 -2.28 -25.26
C MET A 139 14.89 -2.24 -26.09
N ARG A 140 14.99 -1.86 -27.37
CA ARG A 140 13.86 -1.94 -28.31
C ARG A 140 13.33 -3.37 -28.45
N HIS A 141 14.21 -4.34 -28.54
CA HIS A 141 13.84 -5.77 -28.59
C HIS A 141 13.14 -6.21 -27.30
N VAL A 142 13.63 -5.81 -26.12
CA VAL A 142 13.00 -6.09 -24.82
C VAL A 142 11.60 -5.50 -24.74
N VAL A 143 11.41 -4.26 -25.15
CA VAL A 143 10.10 -3.59 -25.17
C VAL A 143 9.13 -4.28 -26.12
N GLU A 144 9.59 -4.71 -27.30
CA GLU A 144 8.77 -5.44 -28.26
C GLU A 144 8.34 -6.82 -27.72
N GLN A 145 9.25 -7.54 -27.10
CA GLN A 145 8.91 -8.79 -26.41
C GLN A 145 7.92 -8.56 -25.26
N ALA A 146 8.15 -7.53 -24.45
CA ALA A 146 7.27 -7.18 -23.35
C ALA A 146 5.84 -6.89 -23.83
N ARG A 147 5.67 -6.21 -24.96
CA ARG A 147 4.35 -5.97 -25.57
C ARG A 147 3.63 -7.28 -25.92
N LYS A 148 4.34 -8.23 -26.52
CA LYS A 148 3.76 -9.53 -26.90
C LYS A 148 3.39 -10.35 -25.65
N LEU A 149 4.28 -10.37 -24.66
CA LEU A 149 4.06 -11.12 -23.41
C LEU A 149 2.97 -10.52 -22.54
N ALA A 150 2.79 -9.19 -22.57
CA ALA A 150 1.74 -8.50 -21.81
C ALA A 150 0.32 -8.94 -22.21
N MET A 151 0.13 -9.40 -23.45
CA MET A 151 -1.15 -9.93 -23.94
C MET A 151 -1.49 -11.32 -23.41
N LEU A 152 -0.51 -12.02 -22.83
CA LEU A 152 -0.71 -13.35 -22.29
C LEU A 152 -1.18 -13.29 -20.83
N SER A 153 -2.02 -14.24 -20.42
CA SER A 153 -2.46 -14.37 -19.03
C SER A 153 -1.46 -15.15 -18.17
N ALA A 154 -0.17 -15.02 -18.44
CA ALA A 154 0.90 -15.71 -17.75
C ALA A 154 1.67 -14.75 -16.81
N PRO A 155 2.28 -15.26 -15.72
CA PRO A 155 3.18 -14.48 -14.89
C PRO A 155 4.38 -14.00 -15.69
N LEU A 156 4.72 -12.70 -15.55
CA LEU A 156 5.85 -12.08 -16.21
C LEU A 156 6.97 -11.81 -15.20
N LEU A 157 8.20 -12.29 -15.50
CA LEU A 157 9.39 -12.01 -14.71
C LEU A 157 10.30 -11.04 -15.47
N ILE A 158 10.55 -9.86 -14.86
CA ILE A 158 11.45 -8.85 -15.40
C ILE A 158 12.73 -8.84 -14.55
N VAL A 159 13.87 -9.09 -15.19
CA VAL A 159 15.18 -9.16 -14.53
C VAL A 159 16.09 -8.04 -15.05
N GLY A 160 16.86 -7.42 -14.15
CA GLY A 160 17.79 -6.35 -14.47
C GLY A 160 18.36 -5.70 -13.22
N ASP A 161 19.37 -4.87 -13.36
CA ASP A 161 20.00 -4.16 -12.25
C ASP A 161 19.08 -3.10 -11.63
N THR A 162 19.43 -2.62 -10.44
CA THR A 162 18.70 -1.55 -9.76
C THR A 162 18.78 -0.27 -10.58
N GLY A 163 17.66 0.44 -10.72
CA GLY A 163 17.60 1.69 -11.49
C GLY A 163 17.41 1.53 -13.00
N THR A 164 17.31 0.31 -13.54
CA THR A 164 17.17 0.06 -15.00
C THR A 164 15.74 0.27 -15.53
N GLY A 165 14.79 0.76 -14.71
CA GLY A 165 13.42 1.04 -15.16
C GLY A 165 12.49 -0.19 -15.20
N LYS A 166 12.81 -1.27 -14.47
CA LYS A 166 11.95 -2.47 -14.39
C LYS A 166 10.51 -2.15 -13.98
N ASP A 167 10.33 -1.21 -13.07
CA ASP A 167 9.01 -0.83 -12.57
C ASP A 167 8.19 -0.12 -13.66
N LEU A 168 8.83 0.74 -14.45
CA LEU A 168 8.22 1.38 -15.62
C LEU A 168 7.81 0.33 -16.68
N LEU A 169 8.66 -0.64 -16.93
CA LEU A 169 8.36 -1.72 -17.88
C LEU A 169 7.22 -2.60 -17.37
N ALA A 170 7.21 -2.95 -16.08
CA ALA A 170 6.13 -3.73 -15.47
C ALA A 170 4.78 -2.99 -15.53
N HIS A 171 4.76 -1.70 -15.23
CA HIS A 171 3.57 -0.87 -15.33
C HIS A 171 3.07 -0.74 -16.78
N ALA A 172 4.00 -0.56 -17.76
CA ALA A 172 3.65 -0.53 -19.17
C ALA A 172 3.06 -1.86 -19.66
N CYS A 173 3.58 -3.00 -19.19
CA CYS A 173 3.00 -4.31 -19.47
C CYS A 173 1.57 -4.44 -18.90
N HIS A 174 1.31 -3.93 -17.69
CA HIS A 174 -0.02 -3.95 -17.13
C HIS A 174 -1.00 -3.14 -17.97
N LEU A 175 -0.63 -1.90 -18.35
CA LEU A 175 -1.45 -1.01 -19.19
C LEU A 175 -1.72 -1.59 -20.59
N ALA A 176 -0.78 -2.37 -21.13
CA ALA A 176 -0.94 -3.03 -22.43
C ALA A 176 -1.67 -4.39 -22.34
N SER A 177 -1.95 -4.89 -21.15
CA SER A 177 -2.55 -6.20 -20.94
C SER A 177 -4.10 -6.14 -21.02
N PRO A 178 -4.77 -7.30 -21.20
CA PRO A 178 -6.23 -7.38 -21.06
C PRO A 178 -6.75 -6.94 -19.68
N ARG A 179 -5.86 -6.77 -18.72
CA ARG A 179 -6.15 -6.33 -17.34
C ARG A 179 -5.88 -4.84 -17.11
N ALA A 180 -5.65 -4.03 -18.15
CA ALA A 180 -5.36 -2.60 -18.04
C ALA A 180 -6.39 -1.80 -17.22
N GLY A 181 -7.66 -2.24 -17.25
CA GLY A 181 -8.74 -1.63 -16.46
C GLY A 181 -8.81 -2.13 -15.01
N LYS A 182 -7.95 -3.05 -14.59
CA LYS A 182 -7.92 -3.58 -13.23
C LYS A 182 -6.86 -2.87 -12.38
N PRO A 183 -6.99 -2.88 -11.05
CA PRO A 183 -6.01 -2.27 -10.15
C PRO A 183 -4.61 -2.87 -10.34
N TYR A 184 -3.61 -2.00 -10.41
CA TYR A 184 -2.18 -2.36 -10.38
C TYR A 184 -1.60 -2.01 -9.01
N LEU A 185 -1.03 -3.00 -8.33
CA LEU A 185 -0.39 -2.83 -7.04
C LEU A 185 1.09 -3.17 -7.14
N ALA A 186 1.95 -2.19 -6.95
CA ALA A 186 3.38 -2.38 -6.86
C ALA A 186 3.80 -2.58 -5.40
N LEU A 187 4.43 -3.72 -5.08
CA LEU A 187 4.95 -4.04 -3.77
C LEU A 187 6.47 -4.21 -3.82
N ASN A 188 7.18 -3.44 -2.99
CA ASN A 188 8.61 -3.64 -2.80
C ASN A 188 8.84 -4.73 -1.74
N CYS A 189 9.09 -5.97 -2.21
CA CYS A 189 9.38 -7.08 -1.31
C CYS A 189 10.70 -6.93 -0.53
N GLY A 190 11.57 -6.00 -0.92
CA GLY A 190 12.81 -5.69 -0.20
C GLY A 190 12.58 -4.99 1.12
N SER A 191 11.54 -4.16 1.20
CA SER A 191 11.17 -3.42 2.41
C SER A 191 10.31 -4.22 3.39
N ILE A 192 9.85 -5.42 3.00
CA ILE A 192 9.06 -6.28 3.89
C ILE A 192 9.99 -7.10 4.79
N PRO A 193 9.86 -7.07 6.12
CA PRO A 193 10.66 -7.89 7.03
C PRO A 193 10.60 -9.38 6.69
N ARG A 194 11.71 -10.12 6.94
CA ARG A 194 11.84 -11.54 6.57
C ARG A 194 10.93 -12.50 7.36
N THR A 195 10.16 -12.01 8.29
CA THR A 195 9.15 -12.77 9.03
C THR A 195 7.98 -13.19 8.14
N ARG A 196 7.16 -14.10 8.59
CA ARG A 196 6.03 -14.79 7.90
C ARG A 196 5.24 -14.02 6.81
N SER A 197 5.29 -12.70 6.82
CA SER A 197 4.59 -11.82 5.89
C SER A 197 5.05 -11.96 4.43
N ARG A 198 6.33 -12.24 4.17
CA ARG A 198 6.83 -12.42 2.78
C ARG A 198 6.20 -13.63 2.08
N ALA A 199 6.12 -14.74 2.78
CA ALA A 199 5.55 -15.98 2.23
C ALA A 199 4.04 -15.84 2.01
N SER A 200 3.31 -15.19 2.92
CA SER A 200 1.87 -15.00 2.79
C SER A 200 1.50 -13.93 1.74
N CYS A 201 2.27 -12.84 1.60
CA CYS A 201 2.07 -11.89 0.51
C CYS A 201 2.32 -12.54 -0.85
N LEU A 202 3.36 -13.39 -0.94
CA LEU A 202 3.70 -14.10 -2.18
C LEU A 202 2.70 -15.21 -2.53
N ALA A 203 2.19 -15.94 -1.54
CA ALA A 203 1.18 -16.97 -1.73
C ALA A 203 -0.18 -16.39 -2.10
N ARG A 204 -0.59 -15.28 -1.47
CA ARG A 204 -1.83 -14.57 -1.83
C ARG A 204 -1.75 -13.88 -3.19
N ALA A 205 -0.57 -13.39 -3.58
CA ALA A 205 -0.33 -12.81 -4.89
C ALA A 205 -0.36 -13.86 -6.02
N ALA A 206 0.08 -15.08 -5.76
CA ALA A 206 0.02 -16.18 -6.72
C ALA A 206 -1.39 -16.76 -6.88
N GLY A 207 -2.28 -16.63 -5.89
CA GLY A 207 -3.64 -17.17 -5.89
C GLY A 207 -4.75 -16.19 -6.29
N LYS A 208 -4.46 -14.90 -6.43
CA LYS A 208 -5.43 -13.89 -6.90
C LYS A 208 -4.92 -13.21 -8.15
N GLU A 209 -5.73 -13.26 -9.19
CA GLU A 209 -5.49 -12.70 -10.52
C GLU A 209 -4.94 -11.27 -10.49
N GLY A 210 -3.73 -11.06 -10.97
CA GLY A 210 -3.26 -9.73 -11.39
C GLY A 210 -2.03 -9.13 -10.74
N LEU A 211 -1.08 -9.92 -10.21
CA LEU A 211 0.18 -9.37 -9.70
C LEU A 211 1.34 -9.63 -10.67
N LEU A 212 1.97 -8.54 -11.14
CA LEU A 212 3.27 -8.55 -11.80
C LEU A 212 4.37 -8.42 -10.72
N ARG A 213 5.36 -9.30 -10.74
CA ARG A 213 6.51 -9.29 -9.81
C ARG A 213 7.74 -8.69 -10.45
N ALA A 214 8.31 -7.64 -9.86
CA ALA A 214 9.71 -7.27 -10.05
C ALA A 214 10.52 -7.88 -8.90
N GLY A 215 11.34 -8.88 -9.18
CA GLY A 215 12.19 -9.55 -8.19
C GLY A 215 13.67 -9.23 -8.39
N GLN A 216 14.36 -8.74 -7.35
CA GLN A 216 15.83 -8.75 -7.30
C GLN A 216 16.31 -10.14 -6.85
N ARG A 217 17.00 -10.88 -7.72
CA ARG A 217 17.94 -11.92 -7.29
C ARG A 217 19.36 -11.35 -7.34
N ARG A 218 20.03 -11.28 -6.21
CA ARG A 218 21.49 -11.31 -6.19
C ARG A 218 21.91 -12.70 -6.67
N LEU A 219 22.54 -12.79 -7.82
CA LEU A 219 23.39 -13.92 -8.15
C LEU A 219 24.61 -13.79 -7.24
N GLY A 220 24.71 -14.73 -6.27
CA GLY A 220 25.97 -14.94 -5.56
C GLY A 220 27.01 -15.38 -6.60
N ALA A 221 28.12 -14.67 -6.66
CA ALA A 221 29.31 -15.13 -7.30
C ALA A 221 29.75 -16.40 -6.55
N ALA A 222 29.68 -17.55 -7.23
CA ALA A 222 30.47 -18.72 -6.90
C ALA A 222 31.79 -18.59 -7.69
N GLY A 223 32.89 -18.70 -6.94
CA GLY A 223 34.27 -18.52 -7.38
C GLY A 223 34.78 -19.46 -8.47
#